data_6be6cf25f3bf29b9a9a1145e3228f3bc
#
_entry.id   6be6cf25f3bf29b9a9a1145e3228f3bc
#
_cell.length_a   1.000
_cell.length_b   1.000
_cell.length_c   1.000
_cell.angle_alpha   90.00
_cell.angle_beta   90.00
_cell.angle_gamma   90.00
#
_symmetry.space_group_name_H-M   'P 1'
#
loop_
_entity.id
_entity.type
_entity.pdbx_description
1 polymer ?
#
loop_
_entity_poly.entity_id
_entity_poly.type
_entity_poly.pdbx_seq_one_letter_code
_entity_poly.pdbx_strand_id
1 'polypeptide(L)'
;EAMKTTPSIEKCIVLERTKKTISMKNGRDVWWHDEMLKVTSNCPIEIMDAEAPLFILYTSGSTGKPKGIQHSTAGYMIYTEYSFRNVFQYNEGDIYWCTADIGWITGHSYIVYGPLLAGATTMMFEGVPSYPDAGRFWQIVEENKVNIFYTAPTAIRSLEAKGMDFVKPYDLSSLK
;
A
#
# COMPACT_ATOMS: atom_id res chain seq x y z
N GLU A 1 -1.66 0.65 -24.49
CA GLU A 1 -0.41 0.72 -25.25
C GLU A 1 0.59 -0.38 -24.83
N ALA A 2 0.91 -0.54 -23.53
CA ALA A 2 1.83 -1.58 -23.03
C ALA A 2 1.49 -3.01 -23.52
N MET A 3 0.21 -3.35 -23.59
CA MET A 3 -0.24 -4.68 -24.04
C MET A 3 -0.14 -4.93 -25.53
N LYS A 4 0.23 -3.93 -26.35
CA LYS A 4 0.44 -4.13 -27.80
C LYS A 4 1.66 -5.00 -28.10
N THR A 5 2.66 -4.93 -27.24
CA THR A 5 3.93 -5.65 -27.35
C THR A 5 4.05 -6.83 -26.42
N THR A 6 2.97 -7.21 -25.71
CA THR A 6 2.98 -8.27 -24.70
C THR A 6 1.89 -9.31 -25.03
N PRO A 7 2.10 -10.16 -26.05
CA PRO A 7 1.07 -11.11 -26.52
C PRO A 7 0.73 -12.22 -25.52
N SER A 8 1.56 -12.44 -24.50
CA SER A 8 1.33 -13.41 -23.42
C SER A 8 0.22 -13.03 -22.44
N ILE A 9 -0.26 -11.77 -22.49
CA ILE A 9 -1.39 -11.34 -21.63
C ILE A 9 -2.70 -11.79 -22.29
N GLU A 10 -3.32 -12.79 -21.72
CA GLU A 10 -4.56 -13.38 -22.21
C GLU A 10 -5.81 -12.66 -21.67
N LYS A 11 -5.75 -12.16 -20.43
CA LYS A 11 -6.85 -11.46 -19.76
C LYS A 11 -6.38 -10.18 -19.09
N CYS A 12 -7.26 -9.18 -19.13
CA CYS A 12 -7.07 -7.91 -18.43
C CYS A 12 -8.33 -7.57 -17.67
N ILE A 13 -8.25 -7.56 -16.33
CA ILE A 13 -9.35 -7.17 -15.46
C ILE A 13 -9.25 -5.67 -15.21
N VAL A 14 -10.30 -4.94 -15.55
CA VAL A 14 -10.34 -3.48 -15.50
C VAL A 14 -11.28 -3.01 -14.40
N LEU A 15 -10.74 -2.24 -13.46
CA LEU A 15 -11.54 -1.57 -12.43
C LEU A 15 -12.04 -0.22 -12.95
N GLU A 16 -13.35 -0.03 -12.98
CA GLU A 16 -13.97 1.24 -13.33
C GLU A 16 -13.88 2.23 -12.15
N ARG A 17 -12.79 3.02 -12.11
CA ARG A 17 -12.56 3.96 -11.01
C ARG A 17 -13.13 5.35 -11.28
N THR A 18 -12.95 5.87 -12.48
CA THR A 18 -13.26 7.26 -12.82
C THR A 18 -14.48 7.41 -13.73
N LYS A 19 -15.15 6.32 -14.09
CA LYS A 19 -16.29 6.26 -15.03
C LYS A 19 -15.99 6.89 -16.40
N LYS A 20 -14.71 7.01 -16.77
CA LYS A 20 -14.32 7.48 -18.11
C LYS A 20 -14.49 6.36 -19.12
N THR A 21 -14.99 6.74 -20.30
CA THR A 21 -15.04 5.79 -21.43
C THR A 21 -13.63 5.37 -21.82
N ILE A 22 -13.40 4.08 -21.85
CA ILE A 22 -12.13 3.47 -22.25
C ILE A 22 -12.36 2.45 -23.36
N SER A 23 -11.31 2.20 -24.15
CA SER A 23 -11.35 1.17 -25.18
C SER A 23 -11.10 -0.19 -24.55
N MET A 24 -12.03 -1.12 -24.70
CA MET A 24 -11.94 -2.50 -24.23
C MET A 24 -11.75 -3.43 -25.44
N LYS A 25 -10.79 -4.36 -25.34
CA LYS A 25 -10.58 -5.38 -26.37
C LYS A 25 -11.45 -6.60 -26.05
N ASN A 26 -12.39 -6.88 -26.93
CA ASN A 26 -13.30 -8.04 -26.78
C ASN A 26 -12.51 -9.36 -26.67
N GLY A 27 -12.94 -10.25 -25.79
CA GLY A 27 -12.32 -11.55 -25.52
C GLY A 27 -11.11 -11.51 -24.58
N ARG A 28 -10.48 -10.34 -24.39
CA ARG A 28 -9.35 -10.16 -23.47
C ARG A 28 -9.72 -9.34 -22.23
N ASP A 29 -10.36 -8.18 -22.43
CA ASP A 29 -10.61 -7.21 -21.36
C ASP A 29 -11.99 -7.44 -20.75
N VAL A 30 -12.04 -7.51 -19.43
CA VAL A 30 -13.27 -7.74 -18.67
C VAL A 30 -13.36 -6.75 -17.52
N TRP A 31 -14.56 -6.41 -17.11
CA TRP A 31 -14.78 -5.53 -15.98
C TRP A 31 -14.63 -6.26 -14.65
N TRP A 32 -13.97 -5.65 -13.69
CA TRP A 32 -13.82 -6.17 -12.34
C TRP A 32 -15.16 -6.52 -11.69
N HIS A 33 -16.13 -5.62 -11.77
CA HIS A 33 -17.44 -5.82 -11.14
C HIS A 33 -18.21 -7.00 -11.77
N ASP A 34 -18.07 -7.23 -13.08
CA ASP A 34 -18.70 -8.37 -13.75
C ASP A 34 -18.05 -9.70 -13.35
N GLU A 35 -16.73 -9.72 -13.16
CA GLU A 35 -16.03 -10.92 -12.70
C GLU A 35 -16.30 -11.22 -11.24
N MET A 36 -16.43 -10.20 -10.39
CA MET A 36 -16.75 -10.38 -8.97
C MET A 36 -18.15 -11.00 -8.75
N LEU A 37 -19.10 -10.78 -9.65
CA LEU A 37 -20.43 -11.42 -9.59
C LEU A 37 -20.40 -12.92 -9.91
N LYS A 38 -19.32 -13.42 -10.52
CA LYS A 38 -19.18 -14.84 -10.92
C LYS A 38 -18.52 -15.71 -9.87
N VAL A 39 -18.00 -15.12 -8.80
CA VAL A 39 -17.25 -15.84 -7.77
C VAL A 39 -17.92 -15.69 -6.40
N THR A 40 -17.61 -16.60 -5.50
CA THR A 40 -18.04 -16.54 -4.10
C THR A 40 -16.97 -15.88 -3.24
N SER A 41 -17.33 -15.50 -2.02
CA SER A 41 -16.38 -14.97 -1.03
C SER A 41 -15.45 -16.05 -0.42
N ASN A 42 -15.68 -17.33 -0.75
CA ASN A 42 -14.87 -18.42 -0.24
C ASN A 42 -13.59 -18.56 -1.09
N CYS A 43 -12.45 -18.18 -0.51
CA CYS A 43 -11.13 -18.35 -1.10
C CYS A 43 -10.29 -19.20 -0.13
N PRO A 44 -10.12 -20.51 -0.39
CA PRO A 44 -9.29 -21.37 0.46
C PRO A 44 -7.85 -20.87 0.50
N ILE A 45 -7.22 -21.01 1.68
CA ILE A 45 -5.80 -20.66 1.83
C ILE A 45 -4.97 -21.71 1.11
N GLU A 46 -4.08 -21.28 0.22
CA GLU A 46 -3.07 -22.14 -0.39
C GLU A 46 -1.89 -22.31 0.57
N ILE A 47 -1.58 -23.58 0.91
CA ILE A 47 -0.45 -23.89 1.79
C ILE A 47 0.82 -23.90 0.94
N MET A 48 1.73 -22.99 1.26
CA MET A 48 2.99 -22.81 0.55
C MET A 48 4.18 -23.27 1.38
N ASP A 49 5.22 -23.77 0.71
CA ASP A 49 6.51 -24.01 1.35
C ASP A 49 7.12 -22.68 1.82
N ALA A 50 7.82 -22.70 2.95
CA ALA A 50 8.46 -21.53 3.53
C ALA A 50 9.45 -20.84 2.58
N GLU A 51 10.16 -21.62 1.78
CA GLU A 51 11.15 -21.14 0.80
C GLU A 51 10.53 -20.86 -0.58
N ALA A 52 9.24 -21.14 -0.79
CA ALA A 52 8.57 -20.82 -2.04
C ALA A 52 8.73 -19.33 -2.39
N PRO A 53 9.01 -18.98 -3.66
CA PRO A 53 9.07 -17.59 -4.09
C PRO A 53 7.75 -16.88 -3.86
N LEU A 54 7.79 -15.74 -3.18
CA LEU A 54 6.61 -14.89 -2.96
C LEU A 54 6.44 -13.88 -4.10
N PHE A 55 7.49 -13.13 -4.39
CA PHE A 55 7.55 -12.19 -5.51
C PHE A 55 8.99 -11.81 -5.85
N ILE A 56 9.17 -11.18 -7.00
CA ILE A 56 10.43 -10.58 -7.42
C ILE A 56 10.22 -9.07 -7.52
N LEU A 57 11.04 -8.30 -6.83
CA LEU A 57 11.04 -6.86 -6.89
C LEU A 57 12.32 -6.34 -7.53
N TYR A 58 12.19 -5.45 -8.50
CA TYR A 58 13.31 -4.84 -9.18
C TYR A 58 13.72 -3.54 -8.50
N THR A 59 15.02 -3.37 -8.27
CA THR A 59 15.62 -2.10 -7.83
C THR A 59 16.36 -1.45 -8.99
N SER A 60 16.51 -0.12 -8.97
CA SER A 60 17.22 0.64 -10.01
C SER A 60 18.69 0.24 -10.17
N GLY A 61 19.27 -0.40 -9.15
CA GLY A 61 20.67 -0.84 -9.13
C GLY A 61 21.68 0.30 -9.25
N SER A 62 22.78 0.23 -8.54
CA SER A 62 23.89 1.20 -8.62
C SER A 62 24.61 1.21 -9.99
N THR A 63 24.43 0.16 -10.79
CA THR A 63 25.10 -0.02 -12.10
C THR A 63 24.21 0.35 -13.29
N GLY A 64 23.05 0.97 -13.06
CA GLY A 64 22.10 1.39 -14.10
C GLY A 64 21.22 0.26 -14.68
N LYS A 65 21.53 -1.01 -14.43
CA LYS A 65 20.65 -2.13 -14.80
C LYS A 65 19.77 -2.53 -13.61
N PRO A 66 18.45 -2.65 -13.80
CA PRO A 66 17.57 -3.13 -12.75
C PRO A 66 17.99 -4.52 -12.26
N LYS A 67 18.00 -4.71 -10.94
CA LYS A 67 18.30 -6.01 -10.30
C LYS A 67 17.01 -6.53 -9.67
N GLY A 68 16.62 -7.76 -10.06
CA GLY A 68 15.51 -8.48 -9.47
C GLY A 68 15.93 -9.14 -8.16
N ILE A 69 15.22 -8.85 -7.08
CA ILE A 69 15.39 -9.47 -5.77
C ILE A 69 14.19 -10.39 -5.54
N GLN A 70 14.45 -11.67 -5.44
CA GLN A 70 13.43 -12.65 -5.09
C GLN A 70 13.28 -12.72 -3.58
N HIS A 71 12.05 -12.61 -3.12
CA HIS A 71 11.67 -12.77 -1.72
C HIS A 71 10.99 -14.14 -1.54
N SER A 72 11.38 -14.89 -0.51
CA SER A 72 10.69 -16.11 -0.13
C SER A 72 9.49 -15.82 0.76
N THR A 73 8.53 -16.74 0.77
CA THR A 73 7.25 -16.57 1.48
C THR A 73 7.46 -16.33 2.97
N ALA A 74 8.07 -17.28 3.68
CA ALA A 74 8.27 -17.12 5.13
C ALA A 74 9.31 -16.06 5.46
N GLY A 75 10.41 -15.98 4.71
CA GLY A 75 11.48 -15.01 4.98
C GLY A 75 10.98 -13.57 4.94
N TYR A 76 10.19 -13.22 3.93
CA TYR A 76 9.61 -11.88 3.82
C TYR A 76 8.55 -11.60 4.90
N MET A 77 7.67 -12.56 5.17
CA MET A 77 6.62 -12.43 6.17
C MET A 77 7.19 -12.24 7.58
N ILE A 78 8.15 -13.08 7.97
CA ILE A 78 8.82 -12.99 9.28
C ILE A 78 9.54 -11.65 9.43
N TYR A 79 10.29 -11.24 8.40
CA TYR A 79 11.00 -9.97 8.43
C TYR A 79 10.06 -8.76 8.60
N THR A 80 8.98 -8.72 7.81
CA THR A 80 8.06 -7.59 7.85
C THR A 80 7.28 -7.51 9.16
N GLU A 81 6.85 -8.65 9.71
CA GLU A 81 6.16 -8.70 10.99
C GLU A 81 7.11 -8.31 12.14
N TYR A 82 8.29 -8.91 12.19
CA TYR A 82 9.28 -8.61 13.23
C TYR A 82 9.70 -7.13 13.21
N SER A 83 10.03 -6.61 12.04
CA SER A 83 10.42 -5.20 11.91
C SER A 83 9.26 -4.25 12.22
N PHE A 84 8.04 -4.60 11.83
CA PHE A 84 6.86 -3.82 12.16
C PHE A 84 6.67 -3.68 13.68
N ARG A 85 6.68 -4.78 14.42
CA ARG A 85 6.52 -4.74 15.88
C ARG A 85 7.64 -3.97 16.57
N ASN A 86 8.88 -4.20 16.17
CA ASN A 86 10.04 -3.67 16.90
C ASN A 86 10.39 -2.23 16.48
N VAL A 87 10.33 -1.90 15.20
CA VAL A 87 10.69 -0.55 14.73
C VAL A 87 9.60 0.46 15.02
N PHE A 88 8.34 0.10 14.79
CA PHE A 88 7.21 1.00 15.05
C PHE A 88 6.68 0.90 16.48
N GLN A 89 7.22 0.00 17.30
CA GLN A 89 6.80 -0.20 18.69
C GLN A 89 5.28 -0.39 18.81
N TYR A 90 4.75 -1.18 17.88
CA TYR A 90 3.32 -1.47 17.82
C TYR A 90 2.84 -2.19 19.08
N ASN A 91 1.75 -1.71 19.67
CA ASN A 91 1.00 -2.39 20.71
C ASN A 91 -0.40 -2.75 20.21
N GLU A 92 -0.95 -3.82 20.76
CA GLU A 92 -2.31 -4.25 20.43
C GLU A 92 -3.32 -3.12 20.66
N GLY A 93 -4.18 -2.89 19.66
CA GLY A 93 -5.15 -1.80 19.68
C GLY A 93 -4.66 -0.49 19.05
N ASP A 94 -3.38 -0.36 18.74
CA ASP A 94 -2.89 0.83 18.02
C ASP A 94 -3.45 0.90 16.61
N ILE A 95 -3.80 2.10 16.18
CA ILE A 95 -4.14 2.40 14.81
C ILE A 95 -2.89 2.90 14.11
N TYR A 96 -2.46 2.13 13.11
CA TYR A 96 -1.28 2.41 12.31
C TYR A 96 -1.66 2.97 10.94
N TRP A 97 -0.97 4.01 10.52
CA TRP A 97 -1.17 4.60 9.20
C TRP A 97 0.16 4.82 8.47
N CYS A 98 0.32 4.16 7.34
CA CYS A 98 1.41 4.38 6.40
C CYS A 98 0.88 5.06 5.13
N THR A 99 1.50 6.17 4.73
CA THR A 99 1.09 6.94 3.55
C THR A 99 1.87 6.58 2.28
N ALA A 100 2.64 5.49 2.31
CA ALA A 100 3.34 5.01 1.13
C ALA A 100 2.35 4.54 0.05
N ASP A 101 2.78 4.61 -1.21
CA ASP A 101 2.04 4.00 -2.32
C ASP A 101 2.06 2.48 -2.17
N ILE A 102 0.88 1.85 -2.31
CA ILE A 102 0.73 0.40 -2.19
C ILE A 102 1.52 -0.37 -3.27
N GLY A 103 1.79 0.24 -4.41
CA GLY A 103 2.62 -0.32 -5.47
C GLY A 103 4.12 -0.27 -5.20
N TRP A 104 4.55 0.38 -4.11
CA TRP A 104 5.95 0.49 -3.71
C TRP A 104 6.29 -0.52 -2.61
N ILE A 105 7.58 -0.92 -2.50
CA ILE A 105 7.98 -1.93 -1.50
C ILE A 105 7.58 -1.55 -0.07
N THR A 106 7.65 -0.27 0.28
CA THR A 106 7.23 0.22 1.60
C THR A 106 5.74 -0.06 1.83
N GLY A 107 4.91 0.10 0.80
CA GLY A 107 3.49 -0.23 0.88
C GLY A 107 3.25 -1.74 1.07
N HIS A 108 3.95 -2.57 0.30
CA HIS A 108 3.90 -4.03 0.49
C HIS A 108 4.28 -4.41 1.93
N SER A 109 5.45 -3.95 2.39
CA SER A 109 6.00 -4.31 3.70
C SER A 109 5.15 -3.77 4.86
N TYR A 110 4.76 -2.49 4.80
CA TYR A 110 4.24 -1.73 5.95
C TYR A 110 2.85 -1.12 5.75
N ILE A 111 2.11 -1.53 4.74
CA ILE A 111 0.64 -1.39 4.68
C ILE A 111 -0.01 -2.77 4.73
N VAL A 112 0.55 -3.74 4.00
CA VAL A 112 -0.06 -5.07 3.85
C VAL A 112 0.57 -6.07 4.80
N TYR A 113 1.80 -6.56 4.51
CA TYR A 113 2.33 -7.74 5.19
C TYR A 113 2.59 -7.52 6.69
N GLY A 114 3.45 -6.59 7.06
CA GLY A 114 3.82 -6.38 8.47
C GLY A 114 2.64 -6.10 9.39
N PRO A 115 1.82 -5.07 9.12
CA PRO A 115 0.68 -4.73 9.95
C PRO A 115 -0.35 -5.86 10.05
N LEU A 116 -0.72 -6.49 8.92
CA LEU A 116 -1.75 -7.54 8.93
C LEU A 116 -1.27 -8.81 9.61
N LEU A 117 -0.01 -9.19 9.46
CA LEU A 117 0.58 -10.31 10.19
C LEU A 117 0.64 -10.05 11.70
N ALA A 118 0.87 -8.81 12.09
CA ALA A 118 0.84 -8.40 13.48
C ALA A 118 -0.58 -8.29 14.08
N GLY A 119 -1.64 -8.42 13.26
CA GLY A 119 -3.02 -8.21 13.67
C GLY A 119 -3.39 -6.75 13.90
N ALA A 120 -2.62 -5.82 13.31
CA ALA A 120 -2.82 -4.39 13.51
C ALA A 120 -4.00 -3.83 12.69
N THR A 121 -4.65 -2.81 13.23
CA THR A 121 -5.52 -1.94 12.45
C THR A 121 -4.64 -1.03 11.59
N THR A 122 -4.61 -1.28 10.28
CA THR A 122 -3.87 -0.49 9.31
C THR A 122 -4.79 0.32 8.43
N MET A 123 -4.39 1.54 8.11
CA MET A 123 -5.17 2.45 7.27
C MET A 123 -4.55 2.60 5.89
N MET A 124 -5.41 2.64 4.86
CA MET A 124 -5.05 3.03 3.49
C MET A 124 -5.72 4.35 3.15
N PHE A 125 -4.97 5.24 2.54
CA PHE A 125 -5.44 6.57 2.16
C PHE A 125 -5.35 6.75 0.64
N GLU A 126 -6.51 7.07 0.03
CA GLU A 126 -6.57 7.45 -1.36
C GLU A 126 -6.65 8.98 -1.48
N GLY A 127 -5.52 9.61 -1.74
CA GLY A 127 -5.44 11.06 -1.85
C GLY A 127 -4.01 11.57 -1.87
N VAL A 128 -3.89 12.88 -1.78
CA VAL A 128 -2.59 13.57 -1.68
C VAL A 128 -2.52 14.41 -0.40
N PRO A 129 -1.33 14.61 0.18
CA PRO A 129 -1.19 15.27 1.49
C PRO A 129 -1.61 16.74 1.50
N SER A 130 -1.75 17.36 0.33
CA SER A 130 -2.04 18.77 0.17
C SER A 130 -3.45 19.09 -0.35
N TYR A 131 -4.37 18.12 -0.37
CA TYR A 131 -5.74 18.35 -0.80
C TYR A 131 -6.75 17.97 0.31
N PRO A 132 -7.70 18.86 0.66
CA PRO A 132 -7.95 20.19 0.10
C PRO A 132 -6.88 21.24 0.47
N ASP A 133 -6.12 21.00 1.52
CA ASP A 133 -5.01 21.84 1.99
C ASP A 133 -3.93 21.02 2.69
N ALA A 134 -2.88 21.66 3.20
CA ALA A 134 -1.76 21.01 3.86
C ALA A 134 -2.08 20.43 5.26
N GLY A 135 -3.28 20.66 5.78
CA GLY A 135 -3.79 20.09 7.02
C GLY A 135 -4.35 18.67 6.86
N ARG A 136 -4.50 18.17 5.63
CA ARG A 136 -5.19 16.90 5.36
C ARG A 136 -4.69 15.71 6.15
N PHE A 137 -3.40 15.54 6.29
CA PHE A 137 -2.83 14.42 7.05
C PHE A 137 -3.16 14.53 8.54
N TRP A 138 -3.08 15.72 9.08
CA TRP A 138 -3.36 15.99 10.50
C TRP A 138 -4.83 15.80 10.83
N GLN A 139 -5.70 16.21 9.93
CA GLN A 139 -7.13 15.92 10.01
C GLN A 139 -7.40 14.42 10.09
N ILE A 140 -6.78 13.62 9.23
CA ILE A 140 -6.95 12.16 9.22
C ILE A 140 -6.42 11.54 10.52
N VAL A 141 -5.30 12.03 11.04
CA VAL A 141 -4.73 11.58 12.32
C VAL A 141 -5.73 11.82 13.46
N GLU A 142 -6.28 13.03 13.53
CA GLU A 142 -7.25 13.40 14.56
C GLU A 142 -8.55 12.59 14.46
N GLU A 143 -9.15 12.54 13.27
CA GLU A 143 -10.44 11.87 13.03
C GLU A 143 -10.39 10.37 13.30
N ASN A 144 -9.26 9.73 13.02
CA ASN A 144 -9.10 8.29 13.17
C ASN A 144 -8.28 7.91 14.42
N LYS A 145 -7.87 8.86 15.23
CA LYS A 145 -7.06 8.64 16.45
C LYS A 145 -5.83 7.77 16.17
N VAL A 146 -5.11 8.10 15.09
CA VAL A 146 -3.92 7.38 14.67
C VAL A 146 -2.85 7.42 15.75
N ASN A 147 -2.32 6.27 16.12
CA ASN A 147 -1.28 6.15 17.15
C ASN A 147 0.13 6.14 16.52
N ILE A 148 0.28 5.53 15.37
CA ILE A 148 1.56 5.40 14.67
C ILE A 148 1.40 5.92 13.24
N PHE A 149 2.11 7.00 12.93
CA PHE A 149 2.08 7.64 11.62
C PHE A 149 3.42 7.47 10.91
N TYR A 150 3.42 6.75 9.79
CA TYR A 150 4.61 6.49 8.98
C TYR A 150 4.46 7.10 7.58
N THR A 151 5.39 7.98 7.23
CA THR A 151 5.37 8.67 5.94
C THR A 151 6.77 8.90 5.39
N ALA A 152 6.84 9.31 4.12
CA ALA A 152 8.11 9.61 3.48
C ALA A 152 8.71 10.93 4.00
N PRO A 153 10.04 11.03 4.19
CA PRO A 153 10.70 12.29 4.57
C PRO A 153 10.39 13.45 3.64
N THR A 154 10.21 13.18 2.34
CA THR A 154 9.84 14.19 1.34
C THR A 154 8.44 14.75 1.57
N ALA A 155 7.49 13.93 2.02
CA ALA A 155 6.14 14.37 2.36
C ALA A 155 6.17 15.32 3.57
N ILE A 156 6.87 14.94 4.64
CA ILE A 156 7.00 15.78 5.84
C ILE A 156 7.68 17.13 5.50
N ARG A 157 8.78 17.13 4.76
CA ARG A 157 9.45 18.38 4.35
C ARG A 157 8.53 19.27 3.50
N SER A 158 7.73 18.68 2.63
CA SER A 158 6.77 19.41 1.83
C SER A 158 5.66 20.06 2.67
N LEU A 159 5.19 19.37 3.71
CA LEU A 159 4.20 19.89 4.64
C LEU A 159 4.79 20.95 5.57
N GLU A 160 6.01 20.74 6.09
CA GLU A 160 6.74 21.70 6.91
C GLU A 160 6.92 23.04 6.18
N ALA A 161 7.24 23.01 4.90
CA ALA A 161 7.37 24.20 4.07
C ALA A 161 6.07 25.01 3.91
N LYS A 162 4.90 24.43 4.24
CA LYS A 162 3.60 25.12 4.26
C LYS A 162 3.32 25.84 5.59
N GLY A 163 4.10 25.54 6.61
CA GLY A 163 4.02 26.17 7.94
C GLY A 163 3.14 25.44 8.93
N MET A 164 3.34 25.74 10.19
CA MET A 164 2.67 25.09 11.33
C MET A 164 1.19 25.44 11.49
N ASP A 165 0.69 26.45 10.79
CA ASP A 165 -0.70 26.84 10.91
C ASP A 165 -1.67 25.79 10.37
N PHE A 166 -1.19 24.89 9.52
CA PHE A 166 -1.93 23.71 9.06
C PHE A 166 -1.89 22.52 10.03
N VAL A 167 -1.05 22.57 11.05
CA VAL A 167 -0.93 21.52 12.07
C VAL A 167 -1.68 21.88 13.35
N LYS A 168 -1.54 23.12 13.81
CA LYS A 168 -2.10 23.61 15.08
C LYS A 168 -3.60 23.39 15.30
N PRO A 169 -4.47 23.42 14.27
CA PRO A 169 -5.90 23.22 14.46
C PRO A 169 -6.29 21.80 14.91
N TYR A 170 -5.41 20.81 14.76
CA TYR A 170 -5.73 19.40 14.93
C TYR A 170 -5.18 18.83 16.24
N ASP A 171 -5.96 17.97 16.88
CA ASP A 171 -5.54 17.19 18.05
C ASP A 171 -4.71 15.97 17.63
N LEU A 172 -3.40 16.05 17.81
CA LEU A 172 -2.46 14.99 17.51
C LEU A 172 -2.04 14.20 18.75
N SER A 173 -2.73 14.34 19.88
CA SER A 173 -2.38 13.69 21.15
C SER A 173 -2.45 12.16 21.12
N SER A 174 -3.10 11.59 20.10
CA SER A 174 -3.12 10.13 19.88
C SER A 174 -1.79 9.58 19.36
N LEU A 175 -0.94 10.41 18.71
CA LEU A 175 0.37 9.97 18.22
C LEU A 175 1.33 9.67 19.37
N LYS A 176 2.09 8.60 19.19
CA LYS A 176 3.16 8.16 20.11
C LYS A 176 4.52 8.71 19.70
#